data_0adaef59a6355f712fbc4c19cda1c0b9
#
_entry.id   0adaef59a6355f712fbc4c19cda1c0b9
#
_cell.length_a   1.000
_cell.length_b   1.000
_cell.length_c   1.000
_cell.angle_alpha   90.00
_cell.angle_beta   90.00
_cell.angle_gamma   90.00
#
_symmetry.space_group_name_H-M   'P 1'
#
loop_
_entity.id
_entity.type
_entity.pdbx_description
1 polymer ?
#
loop_
_entity_poly.entity_id
_entity_poly.type
_entity_poly.pdbx_seq_one_letter_code
_entity_poly.pdbx_strand_id
1 'polypeptide(L)'
;MPTPTARDSHVDRAMTQISIGYSNSEYIAPQVFPVLSVEKQSDVYFIFDKGAWLRRRAESRAVGTRANRGGYTLSTASYLALPYAFASVVPDQVRDNADDPLRPDIEAAEFATDALLLDLEIRVADLVSTCGNWLNASNPATKWNVDTSDPFDDIDNIRDAVSKQIGRMPNVAVMSWDVWKALRNHPDFLDRVKYTR
;
A
#
# COMPACT_ATOMS: atom_id res chain seq x y z
N MET A 1 19.74 17.40 -34.01
CA MET A 1 20.32 17.80 -32.72
C MET A 1 20.34 16.57 -31.83
N PRO A 2 21.45 16.23 -31.18
CA PRO A 2 21.44 15.15 -30.22
C PRO A 2 20.48 15.54 -29.04
N THR A 3 19.63 14.63 -28.63
CA THR A 3 18.80 14.81 -27.47
C THR A 3 19.69 14.82 -26.20
N PRO A 4 19.52 15.81 -25.29
CA PRO A 4 20.30 15.84 -24.05
C PRO A 4 20.08 14.56 -23.27
N THR A 5 21.17 13.97 -22.80
CA THR A 5 21.12 12.78 -21.95
C THR A 5 20.93 13.20 -20.47
N ALA A 6 20.48 12.27 -19.63
CA ALA A 6 20.30 12.56 -18.20
C ALA A 6 21.59 13.02 -17.50
N ARG A 7 22.77 12.80 -18.10
CA ARG A 7 24.07 13.30 -17.62
C ARG A 7 24.32 14.77 -17.94
N ASP A 8 23.59 15.33 -18.90
CA ASP A 8 23.72 16.73 -19.33
C ASP A 8 22.77 17.64 -18.54
N SER A 9 21.90 17.06 -17.70
CA SER A 9 20.97 17.79 -16.83
C SER A 9 21.66 18.15 -15.51
N HIS A 10 21.73 19.44 -15.20
CA HIS A 10 22.17 19.91 -13.90
C HIS A 10 21.06 19.64 -12.88
N VAL A 11 21.34 18.78 -11.90
CA VAL A 11 20.41 18.51 -10.81
C VAL A 11 20.62 19.56 -9.71
N ASP A 12 19.61 20.36 -9.44
CA ASP A 12 19.62 21.29 -8.31
C ASP A 12 19.48 20.49 -7.01
N ARG A 13 20.56 20.46 -6.23
CA ARG A 13 20.61 19.71 -4.98
C ARG A 13 19.70 20.29 -3.92
N ALA A 14 19.49 21.61 -3.89
CA ALA A 14 18.62 22.26 -2.92
C ALA A 14 17.16 21.86 -3.17
N MET A 15 16.68 21.97 -4.41
CA MET A 15 15.34 21.53 -4.80
C MET A 15 15.12 20.03 -4.62
N THR A 16 16.13 19.23 -4.89
CA THR A 16 16.09 17.77 -4.63
C THR A 16 15.93 17.48 -3.14
N GLN A 17 16.62 18.18 -2.26
CA GLN A 17 16.48 17.99 -0.80
C GLN A 17 15.11 18.42 -0.28
N ILE A 18 14.52 19.47 -0.83
CA ILE A 18 13.16 19.92 -0.51
C ILE A 18 12.17 18.82 -0.89
N SER A 19 12.25 18.32 -2.11
CA SER A 19 11.38 17.24 -2.59
C SER A 19 11.50 15.96 -1.75
N ILE A 20 12.73 15.58 -1.34
CA ILE A 20 12.95 14.40 -0.47
C ILE A 20 12.43 14.65 0.95
N GLY A 21 12.53 15.88 1.46
CA GLY A 21 12.09 16.25 2.79
C GLY A 21 10.57 16.45 2.90
N TYR A 22 9.89 16.66 1.78
CA TYR A 22 8.45 16.86 1.76
C TYR A 22 7.71 15.54 2.02
N SER A 23 6.82 15.56 2.97
CA SER A 23 5.94 14.42 3.27
C SER A 23 4.56 14.94 3.68
N ASN A 24 3.52 14.35 3.13
CA ASN A 24 2.15 14.62 3.54
C ASN A 24 1.67 13.50 4.48
N SER A 25 1.34 13.87 5.72
CA SER A 25 0.91 12.93 6.76
C SER A 25 -0.50 12.36 6.54
N GLU A 26 -1.27 12.94 5.64
CA GLU A 26 -2.63 12.49 5.33
C GLU A 26 -2.65 11.28 4.37
N TYR A 27 -1.55 11.04 3.64
CA TYR A 27 -1.46 9.93 2.70
C TYR A 27 -1.08 8.63 3.40
N ILE A 28 -1.85 7.59 3.13
CA ILE A 28 -1.70 6.27 3.76
C ILE A 28 -1.12 5.20 2.82
N ALA A 29 -0.97 5.49 1.54
CA ALA A 29 -0.48 4.52 0.55
C ALA A 29 0.82 3.80 0.96
N PRO A 30 1.87 4.47 1.48
CA PRO A 30 3.09 3.81 1.92
C PRO A 30 2.92 2.92 3.16
N GLN A 31 1.86 3.15 3.95
CA GLN A 31 1.55 2.33 5.13
C GLN A 31 0.80 1.05 4.72
N VAL A 32 -0.04 1.13 3.69
CA VAL A 32 -0.80 0.00 3.14
C VAL A 32 0.11 -0.91 2.32
N PHE A 33 0.90 -0.32 1.41
CA PHE A 33 1.86 -1.03 0.58
C PHE A 33 3.26 -0.44 0.78
N PRO A 34 4.15 -1.17 1.47
CA PRO A 34 5.51 -0.68 1.68
C PRO A 34 6.27 -0.54 0.36
N VAL A 35 7.01 0.56 0.24
CA VAL A 35 7.84 0.84 -0.93
C VAL A 35 9.09 -0.04 -0.90
N LEU A 36 9.33 -0.78 -1.98
CA LEU A 36 10.54 -1.60 -2.17
C LEU A 36 11.42 -0.96 -3.24
N SER A 37 12.68 -0.73 -2.89
CA SER A 37 13.68 -0.26 -3.85
C SER A 37 14.12 -1.40 -4.74
N VAL A 38 14.05 -1.20 -6.06
CA VAL A 38 14.50 -2.16 -7.08
C VAL A 38 15.57 -1.53 -7.97
N GLU A 39 16.54 -2.32 -8.40
CA GLU A 39 17.64 -1.84 -9.26
C GLU A 39 17.25 -1.78 -10.73
N LYS A 40 16.35 -2.66 -11.16
CA LYS A 40 15.93 -2.79 -12.55
C LYS A 40 14.48 -2.34 -12.72
N GLN A 41 14.19 -1.74 -13.85
CA GLN A 41 12.82 -1.32 -14.18
C GLN A 41 11.87 -2.51 -14.37
N SER A 42 12.37 -3.64 -14.86
CA SER A 42 11.60 -4.88 -14.97
C SER A 42 12.47 -6.06 -14.59
N ASP A 43 11.93 -6.97 -13.81
CA ASP A 43 12.59 -8.22 -13.44
C ASP A 43 11.56 -9.25 -13.00
N VAL A 44 12.03 -10.45 -12.68
CA VAL A 44 11.23 -11.58 -12.22
C VAL A 44 11.51 -11.80 -10.74
N TYR A 45 10.46 -11.99 -9.94
CA TYR A 45 10.58 -12.33 -8.53
C TYR A 45 9.98 -13.71 -8.23
N PHE A 46 10.47 -14.33 -7.16
CA PHE A 46 10.03 -15.67 -6.76
C PHE A 46 8.84 -15.59 -5.81
N ILE A 47 7.86 -16.45 -6.06
CA ILE A 47 6.68 -16.63 -5.21
C ILE A 47 6.79 -17.98 -4.50
N PHE A 48 6.72 -17.95 -3.17
CA PHE A 48 6.71 -19.13 -2.32
C PHE A 48 5.27 -19.54 -2.02
N ASP A 49 4.90 -20.74 -2.46
CA ASP A 49 3.57 -21.27 -2.20
C ASP A 49 3.42 -21.70 -0.72
N LYS A 50 2.31 -21.29 -0.10
CA LYS A 50 1.91 -21.68 1.25
C LYS A 50 1.89 -23.20 1.40
N GLY A 51 1.34 -23.91 0.44
CA GLY A 51 1.25 -25.36 0.45
C GLY A 51 2.61 -26.07 0.49
N ALA A 52 3.67 -25.40 -0.01
CA ALA A 52 5.02 -25.92 0.05
C ALA A 52 5.65 -25.78 1.44
N TRP A 53 5.33 -24.71 2.18
CA TRP A 53 5.97 -24.39 3.46
C TRP A 53 5.18 -24.82 4.70
N LEU A 54 3.86 -24.81 4.66
CA LEU A 54 3.01 -25.12 5.82
C LEU A 54 2.50 -26.58 5.83
N ARG A 55 3.20 -27.48 5.15
CA ARG A 55 2.86 -28.87 5.11
C ARG A 55 3.77 -29.69 6.02
N ARG A 56 3.21 -30.56 6.85
CA ARG A 56 3.99 -31.52 7.65
C ARG A 56 4.68 -32.52 6.71
N ARG A 57 6.01 -32.55 6.74
CA ARG A 57 6.85 -33.43 5.88
C ARG A 57 7.74 -34.36 6.68
N ALA A 58 7.93 -34.09 7.97
CA ALA A 58 8.71 -34.94 8.83
C ALA A 58 7.87 -36.15 9.26
N GLU A 59 8.41 -37.33 9.06
CA GLU A 59 7.82 -38.63 9.43
C GLU A 59 8.80 -39.40 10.31
N SER A 60 8.25 -40.22 11.23
CA SER A 60 9.06 -41.15 12.01
C SER A 60 9.66 -42.22 11.10
N ARG A 61 10.93 -42.49 11.23
CA ARG A 61 11.61 -43.55 10.44
C ARG A 61 12.19 -44.61 11.33
N ALA A 62 12.24 -45.85 10.83
CA ALA A 62 12.97 -46.92 11.47
C ALA A 62 14.48 -46.75 11.36
N VAL A 63 15.21 -47.29 12.32
CA VAL A 63 16.69 -47.26 12.34
C VAL A 63 17.24 -47.92 11.07
N GLY A 64 18.16 -47.24 10.38
CA GLY A 64 18.78 -47.76 9.14
C GLY A 64 18.00 -47.45 7.85
N THR A 65 16.77 -46.91 7.90
CA THR A 65 16.02 -46.51 6.71
C THR A 65 16.37 -45.10 6.23
N ARG A 66 16.13 -44.82 4.94
CA ARG A 66 16.36 -43.47 4.38
C ARG A 66 15.33 -42.48 4.94
N ALA A 67 15.77 -41.24 5.17
CA ALA A 67 14.87 -40.15 5.55
C ALA A 67 13.91 -39.82 4.39
N ASN A 68 12.68 -39.38 4.73
CA ASN A 68 11.74 -38.83 3.76
C ASN A 68 12.38 -37.61 3.05
N ARG A 69 12.29 -37.56 1.73
CA ARG A 69 12.86 -36.48 0.91
C ARG A 69 11.72 -35.72 0.27
N GLY A 70 11.78 -34.42 0.38
CA GLY A 70 10.83 -33.52 -0.25
C GLY A 70 11.52 -32.28 -0.83
N GLY A 71 10.96 -31.74 -1.88
CA GLY A 71 11.35 -30.43 -2.45
C GLY A 71 10.27 -29.39 -2.20
N TYR A 72 10.56 -28.15 -2.49
CA TYR A 72 9.60 -27.07 -2.57
C TYR A 72 9.50 -26.59 -4.02
N THR A 73 8.33 -26.15 -4.41
CA THR A 73 8.09 -25.55 -5.73
C THR A 73 8.17 -24.04 -5.59
N LEU A 74 8.84 -23.41 -6.55
CA LEU A 74 8.89 -21.97 -6.71
C LEU A 74 8.13 -21.60 -7.98
N SER A 75 7.23 -20.66 -7.88
CA SER A 75 6.66 -19.97 -9.02
C SER A 75 7.30 -18.59 -9.16
N THR A 76 7.18 -18.00 -10.34
CA THR A 76 7.75 -16.70 -10.64
C THR A 76 6.68 -15.77 -11.17
N ALA A 77 6.79 -14.49 -10.83
CA ALA A 77 6.04 -13.43 -11.47
C ALA A 77 6.98 -12.30 -11.87
N SER A 78 6.56 -11.48 -12.80
CA SER A 78 7.32 -10.33 -13.27
C SER A 78 6.71 -9.03 -12.72
N TYR A 79 7.56 -8.03 -12.54
CA TYR A 79 7.13 -6.66 -12.28
C TYR A 79 7.66 -5.73 -13.38
N LEU A 80 6.96 -4.61 -13.56
CA LEU A 80 7.36 -3.51 -14.41
C LEU A 80 7.12 -2.20 -13.67
N ALA A 81 8.18 -1.46 -13.38
CA ALA A 81 8.11 -0.13 -12.77
C ALA A 81 7.94 0.91 -13.87
N LEU A 82 6.80 1.59 -13.87
CA LEU A 82 6.52 2.69 -14.79
C LEU A 82 7.01 4.00 -14.18
N PRO A 83 7.73 4.84 -14.93
CA PRO A 83 8.12 6.17 -14.47
C PRO A 83 6.90 7.11 -14.49
N TYR A 84 6.71 7.84 -13.41
CA TYR A 84 5.74 8.92 -13.30
C TYR A 84 6.49 10.22 -13.10
N ALA A 85 6.08 11.27 -13.79
CA ALA A 85 6.71 12.58 -13.69
C ALA A 85 5.64 13.67 -13.76
N PHE A 86 5.85 14.71 -12.99
CA PHE A 86 5.09 15.94 -13.02
C PHE A 86 6.06 17.13 -12.91
N ALA A 87 5.82 18.19 -13.63
CA ALA A 87 6.65 19.38 -13.62
C ALA A 87 5.77 20.62 -13.32
N SER A 88 6.18 21.43 -12.38
CA SER A 88 5.63 22.76 -12.14
C SER A 88 6.56 23.81 -12.76
N VAL A 89 5.99 24.76 -13.49
CA VAL A 89 6.74 25.81 -14.17
C VAL A 89 6.51 27.12 -13.45
N VAL A 90 7.58 27.78 -13.03
CA VAL A 90 7.56 29.13 -12.44
C VAL A 90 8.04 30.12 -13.50
N PRO A 91 7.18 31.03 -14.00
CA PRO A 91 7.61 32.06 -14.91
C PRO A 91 8.58 33.05 -14.24
N ASP A 92 9.57 33.52 -14.97
CA ASP A 92 10.57 34.48 -14.44
C ASP A 92 9.92 35.75 -13.88
N GLN A 93 8.84 36.23 -14.52
CA GLN A 93 8.07 37.36 -14.04
C GLN A 93 7.47 37.14 -12.62
N VAL A 94 7.06 35.91 -12.30
CA VAL A 94 6.54 35.59 -10.96
C VAL A 94 7.70 35.53 -9.96
N ARG A 95 8.82 34.97 -10.37
CA ARG A 95 10.01 34.91 -9.53
C ARG A 95 10.56 36.31 -9.21
N ASP A 96 10.61 37.20 -10.21
CA ASP A 96 11.14 38.55 -10.05
C ASP A 96 10.22 39.48 -9.24
N ASN A 97 8.91 39.23 -9.21
CA ASN A 97 7.91 40.01 -8.48
C ASN A 97 7.47 39.38 -7.15
N ALA A 98 8.09 38.27 -6.75
CA ALA A 98 7.74 37.63 -5.49
C ALA A 98 8.39 38.35 -4.29
N ASP A 99 7.56 38.85 -3.39
CA ASP A 99 7.99 39.43 -2.12
C ASP A 99 8.02 38.40 -1.01
N ASP A 100 8.89 38.57 0.00
CA ASP A 100 8.86 37.74 1.20
C ASP A 100 7.49 37.79 1.90
N PRO A 101 6.89 36.65 2.31
CA PRO A 101 7.49 35.34 2.49
C PRO A 101 7.36 34.36 1.32
N LEU A 102 6.85 34.76 0.15
CA LEU A 102 6.63 33.88 -1.00
C LEU A 102 7.94 33.39 -1.61
N ARG A 103 8.06 32.08 -1.80
CA ARG A 103 9.22 31.43 -2.43
C ARG A 103 8.75 30.52 -3.56
N PRO A 104 8.47 31.08 -4.75
CA PRO A 104 7.80 30.36 -5.84
C PRO A 104 8.50 29.07 -6.28
N ASP A 105 9.83 29.04 -6.26
CA ASP A 105 10.59 27.86 -6.66
C ASP A 105 10.42 26.70 -5.65
N ILE A 106 10.43 27.01 -4.34
CA ILE A 106 10.23 26.02 -3.27
C ILE A 106 8.80 25.50 -3.32
N GLU A 107 7.83 26.41 -3.39
CA GLU A 107 6.40 26.07 -3.47
C GLU A 107 6.09 25.23 -4.71
N ALA A 108 6.73 25.53 -5.85
CA ALA A 108 6.59 24.73 -7.07
C ALA A 108 7.17 23.31 -6.92
N ALA A 109 8.29 23.15 -6.21
CA ALA A 109 8.88 21.85 -5.92
C ALA A 109 8.01 21.01 -4.96
N GLU A 110 7.47 21.64 -3.91
CA GLU A 110 6.54 21.00 -2.97
C GLU A 110 5.25 20.60 -3.67
N PHE A 111 4.66 21.49 -4.47
CA PHE A 111 3.47 21.20 -5.26
C PHE A 111 3.66 20.05 -6.24
N ALA A 112 4.81 20.03 -6.94
CA ALA A 112 5.13 18.94 -7.86
C ALA A 112 5.29 17.59 -7.13
N THR A 113 5.88 17.61 -5.95
CA THR A 113 6.05 16.42 -5.11
C THR A 113 4.71 15.93 -4.56
N ASP A 114 3.87 16.84 -4.05
CA ASP A 114 2.54 16.50 -3.54
C ASP A 114 1.64 15.91 -4.64
N ALA A 115 1.70 16.47 -5.85
CA ALA A 115 0.95 15.94 -6.99
C ALA A 115 1.34 14.48 -7.34
N LEU A 116 2.62 14.13 -7.24
CA LEU A 116 3.08 12.75 -7.44
C LEU A 116 2.66 11.82 -6.29
N LEU A 117 2.69 12.31 -5.05
CA LEU A 117 2.22 11.54 -3.89
C LEU A 117 0.71 11.32 -3.95
N LEU A 118 -0.06 12.32 -4.36
CA LEU A 118 -1.50 12.21 -4.57
C LEU A 118 -1.83 11.18 -5.66
N ASP A 119 -1.10 11.18 -6.79
CA ASP A 119 -1.28 10.17 -7.84
C ASP A 119 -1.01 8.75 -7.32
N LEU A 120 0.02 8.58 -6.47
CA LEU A 120 0.30 7.31 -5.82
C LEU A 120 -0.86 6.88 -4.91
N GLU A 121 -1.40 7.82 -4.11
CA GLU A 121 -2.54 7.57 -3.21
C GLU A 121 -3.77 7.12 -4.00
N ILE A 122 -4.11 7.82 -5.08
CA ILE A 122 -5.25 7.47 -5.95
C ILE A 122 -5.07 6.08 -6.55
N ARG A 123 -3.89 5.76 -7.08
CA ARG A 123 -3.61 4.43 -7.65
C ARG A 123 -3.72 3.31 -6.62
N VAL A 124 -3.26 3.55 -5.39
CA VAL A 124 -3.39 2.59 -4.29
C VAL A 124 -4.85 2.44 -3.89
N ALA A 125 -5.60 3.53 -3.79
CA ALA A 125 -7.02 3.51 -3.48
C ALA A 125 -7.82 2.73 -4.54
N ASP A 126 -7.54 2.94 -5.81
CA ASP A 126 -8.15 2.19 -6.93
C ASP A 126 -7.82 0.70 -6.88
N LEU A 127 -6.55 0.36 -6.56
CA LEU A 127 -6.12 -1.03 -6.41
C LEU A 127 -6.86 -1.72 -5.27
N VAL A 128 -6.99 -1.05 -4.12
CA VAL A 128 -7.65 -1.59 -2.92
C VAL A 128 -9.15 -1.71 -3.12
N SER A 129 -9.81 -0.72 -3.74
CA SER A 129 -11.26 -0.69 -3.92
C SER A 129 -11.77 -1.61 -5.02
N THR A 130 -10.91 -2.04 -5.94
CA THR A 130 -11.29 -2.92 -7.04
C THR A 130 -11.40 -4.37 -6.56
N CYS A 131 -12.62 -4.86 -6.38
CA CYS A 131 -12.90 -6.22 -5.88
C CYS A 131 -12.23 -7.33 -6.71
N GLY A 132 -12.05 -7.13 -8.02
CA GLY A 132 -11.40 -8.11 -8.90
C GLY A 132 -9.93 -8.36 -8.62
N ASN A 133 -9.26 -7.49 -7.87
CA ASN A 133 -7.85 -7.63 -7.49
C ASN A 133 -7.64 -8.56 -6.28
N TRP A 134 -8.72 -8.93 -5.59
CA TRP A 134 -8.66 -9.71 -4.36
C TRP A 134 -9.28 -11.08 -4.52
N LEU A 135 -8.63 -12.10 -3.99
CA LEU A 135 -9.13 -13.48 -4.02
C LEU A 135 -10.42 -13.67 -3.20
N ASN A 136 -10.55 -12.91 -2.11
CA ASN A 136 -11.71 -12.93 -1.23
C ASN A 136 -12.30 -11.52 -1.18
N ALA A 137 -13.23 -11.24 -2.07
CA ALA A 137 -14.07 -10.06 -2.01
C ALA A 137 -15.49 -10.49 -1.68
N SER A 138 -16.06 -9.97 -0.62
CA SER A 138 -17.45 -10.20 -0.23
C SER A 138 -18.11 -8.91 0.20
N ASN A 139 -19.39 -8.78 -0.11
CA ASN A 139 -20.19 -7.69 0.43
C ASN A 139 -20.90 -8.19 1.68
N PRO A 140 -21.00 -7.39 2.76
CA PRO A 140 -21.81 -7.74 3.91
C PRO A 140 -23.27 -7.88 3.51
N ALA A 141 -23.98 -8.84 4.12
CA ALA A 141 -25.40 -9.08 3.86
C ALA A 141 -26.25 -7.86 4.21
N THR A 142 -25.90 -7.20 5.31
CA THR A 142 -26.51 -5.95 5.76
C THR A 142 -25.41 -4.90 5.96
N LYS A 143 -25.63 -3.70 5.43
CA LYS A 143 -24.64 -2.61 5.56
C LYS A 143 -24.52 -2.16 7.03
N TRP A 144 -23.34 -1.75 7.45
CA TRP A 144 -23.05 -1.37 8.84
C TRP A 144 -23.70 -0.06 9.32
N ASN A 145 -24.40 0.65 8.45
CA ASN A 145 -25.23 1.79 8.83
C ASN A 145 -26.65 1.38 9.31
N VAL A 146 -26.93 0.09 9.37
CA VAL A 146 -28.20 -0.45 9.85
C VAL A 146 -27.96 -1.13 11.21
N ASP A 147 -28.71 -0.75 12.23
CA ASP A 147 -28.54 -1.21 13.62
C ASP A 147 -28.69 -2.74 13.81
N THR A 148 -29.27 -3.43 12.84
CA THR A 148 -29.44 -4.89 12.85
C THR A 148 -28.30 -5.64 12.16
N SER A 149 -27.27 -4.95 11.67
CA SER A 149 -26.08 -5.58 11.11
C SER A 149 -25.16 -6.07 12.23
N ASP A 150 -24.27 -7.01 11.91
CA ASP A 150 -23.24 -7.46 12.85
C ASP A 150 -21.84 -7.19 12.27
N PRO A 151 -21.29 -5.99 12.49
CA PRO A 151 -19.97 -5.62 11.98
C PRO A 151 -18.83 -6.46 12.57
N PHE A 152 -18.99 -6.99 13.78
CA PHE A 152 -17.95 -7.79 14.43
C PHE A 152 -17.81 -9.15 13.78
N ASP A 153 -18.92 -9.82 13.52
CA ASP A 153 -18.92 -11.10 12.81
C ASP A 153 -18.39 -10.94 11.40
N ASP A 154 -18.74 -9.88 10.69
CA ASP A 154 -18.19 -9.58 9.37
C ASP A 154 -16.67 -9.40 9.41
N ILE A 155 -16.15 -8.62 10.35
CA ILE A 155 -14.70 -8.41 10.53
C ILE A 155 -13.99 -9.71 10.89
N ASP A 156 -14.54 -10.49 11.80
CA ASP A 156 -13.95 -11.77 12.21
C ASP A 156 -13.98 -12.79 11.07
N ASN A 157 -15.04 -12.84 10.28
CA ASN A 157 -15.11 -13.66 9.07
C ASN A 157 -14.04 -13.28 8.04
N ILE A 158 -13.80 -11.98 7.82
CA ILE A 158 -12.74 -11.50 6.93
C ILE A 158 -11.36 -11.90 7.47
N ARG A 159 -11.12 -11.70 8.77
CA ARG A 159 -9.85 -12.09 9.43
C ARG A 159 -9.59 -13.59 9.30
N ASP A 160 -10.61 -14.40 9.50
CA ASP A 160 -10.54 -15.84 9.35
C ASP A 160 -10.25 -16.25 7.90
N ALA A 161 -10.91 -15.63 6.93
CA ALA A 161 -10.68 -15.90 5.52
C ALA A 161 -9.23 -15.59 5.12
N VAL A 162 -8.70 -14.44 5.53
CA VAL A 162 -7.30 -14.06 5.29
C VAL A 162 -6.35 -15.02 5.99
N SER A 163 -6.61 -15.35 7.26
CA SER A 163 -5.76 -16.28 8.03
C SER A 163 -5.73 -17.68 7.42
N LYS A 164 -6.86 -18.21 6.99
CA LYS A 164 -6.94 -19.50 6.30
C LYS A 164 -6.17 -19.52 5.00
N GLN A 165 -6.16 -18.39 4.29
CA GLN A 165 -5.49 -18.28 3.00
C GLN A 165 -3.98 -18.09 3.11
N ILE A 166 -3.53 -17.17 3.96
CA ILE A 166 -2.11 -16.77 4.06
C ILE A 166 -1.40 -17.52 5.20
N GLY A 167 -2.14 -18.00 6.21
CA GLY A 167 -1.60 -18.59 7.44
C GLY A 167 -1.12 -17.56 8.45
N ARG A 168 -1.51 -16.28 8.26
CA ARG A 168 -1.19 -15.16 9.17
C ARG A 168 -2.42 -14.29 9.38
N MET A 169 -2.56 -13.74 10.57
CA MET A 169 -3.61 -12.77 10.86
C MET A 169 -3.31 -11.43 10.17
N PRO A 170 -4.33 -10.77 9.60
CA PRO A 170 -4.19 -9.41 9.10
C PRO A 170 -3.92 -8.44 10.25
N ASN A 171 -3.13 -7.41 10.01
CA ASN A 171 -2.71 -6.40 10.98
C ASN A 171 -3.14 -4.98 10.62
N VAL A 172 -3.65 -4.76 9.41
CA VAL A 172 -4.09 -3.46 8.90
C VAL A 172 -5.49 -3.59 8.35
N ALA A 173 -6.35 -2.65 8.66
CA ALA A 173 -7.65 -2.45 8.05
C ALA A 173 -7.73 -1.03 7.49
N VAL A 174 -8.17 -0.90 6.25
CA VAL A 174 -8.38 0.40 5.59
C VAL A 174 -9.87 0.57 5.36
N MET A 175 -10.39 1.71 5.77
CA MET A 175 -11.81 2.04 5.61
C MET A 175 -11.99 3.54 5.37
N SER A 176 -13.08 3.92 4.70
CA SER A 176 -13.43 5.33 4.53
C SER A 176 -13.95 5.93 5.83
N TRP A 177 -13.91 7.25 5.93
CA TRP A 177 -14.45 7.97 7.08
C TRP A 177 -15.92 7.67 7.35
N ASP A 178 -16.73 7.53 6.32
CA ASP A 178 -18.16 7.23 6.45
C ASP A 178 -18.40 5.84 7.06
N VAL A 179 -17.61 4.84 6.62
CA VAL A 179 -17.65 3.49 7.19
C VAL A 179 -17.20 3.50 8.65
N TRP A 180 -16.09 4.22 8.96
CA TRP A 180 -15.63 4.38 10.34
C TRP A 180 -16.67 5.06 11.24
N LYS A 181 -17.33 6.10 10.74
CA LYS A 181 -18.41 6.80 11.46
C LYS A 181 -19.58 5.85 11.76
N ALA A 182 -19.99 5.05 10.78
CA ALA A 182 -21.06 4.06 10.98
C ALA A 182 -20.66 3.01 12.02
N LEU A 183 -19.45 2.44 11.89
CA LEU A 183 -18.93 1.43 12.82
C LEU A 183 -18.83 1.97 14.25
N ARG A 184 -18.27 3.16 14.44
CA ARG A 184 -18.11 3.79 15.78
C ARG A 184 -19.42 4.03 16.49
N ASN A 185 -20.48 4.35 15.76
CA ASN A 185 -21.80 4.65 16.31
C ASN A 185 -22.73 3.43 16.34
N HIS A 186 -22.26 2.27 15.90
CA HIS A 186 -23.06 1.04 15.87
C HIS A 186 -23.39 0.59 17.30
N PRO A 187 -24.64 0.14 17.58
CA PRO A 187 -25.07 -0.29 18.91
C PRO A 187 -24.16 -1.34 19.54
N ASP A 188 -23.76 -2.36 18.76
CA ASP A 188 -22.89 -3.45 19.26
C ASP A 188 -21.52 -2.95 19.69
N PHE A 189 -20.97 -1.93 19.02
CA PHE A 189 -19.72 -1.31 19.40
C PHE A 189 -19.88 -0.52 20.69
N LEU A 190 -20.94 0.26 20.80
CA LEU A 190 -21.23 1.07 21.99
C LEU A 190 -21.48 0.18 23.22
N ASP A 191 -22.19 -0.93 23.07
CA ASP A 191 -22.44 -1.86 24.15
C ASP A 191 -21.16 -2.55 24.68
N ARG A 192 -20.23 -2.89 23.81
CA ARG A 192 -18.93 -3.46 24.22
C ARG A 192 -18.06 -2.44 24.96
N VAL A 193 -18.08 -1.17 24.56
CA VAL A 193 -17.27 -0.12 25.18
C VAL A 193 -17.90 0.41 26.46
N LYS A 194 -19.23 0.35 26.62
CA LYS A 194 -19.99 0.88 27.75
C LYS A 194 -19.53 0.39 29.12
N TYR A 195 -19.04 -0.83 29.21
CA TYR A 195 -18.58 -1.46 30.45
C TYR A 195 -17.05 -1.54 30.58
N THR A 196 -16.30 -1.01 29.59
CA THR A 196 -14.84 -0.97 29.64
C THR A 196 -14.43 0.32 30.36
N ARG A 197 -13.99 0.20 31.61
CA ARG A 197 -13.37 1.28 32.39
C ARG A 197 -11.87 1.08 32.42
#